data_bfe686b8965781384ffefb7f591bddcb
#
_entry.id   bfe686b8965781384ffefb7f591bddcb
#
_cell.length_a   1.000
_cell.length_b   1.000
_cell.length_c   1.000
_cell.angle_alpha   90.00
_cell.angle_beta   90.00
_cell.angle_gamma   90.00
#
_symmetry.space_group_name_H-M   'P 1'
#
loop_
_entity.id
_entity.type
_entity.pdbx_description
1 polymer ?
#
loop_
_entity_poly.entity_id
_entity_poly.type
_entity_poly.pdbx_seq_one_letter_code
_entity_poly.pdbx_strand_id
1 'polypeptide(L)'
;LKDHAPALLGGRPLTVSDVSVGVSYTFDTRDFMLNASRGWFVQADLTANPTFLGNNDTYWSGELQVATYRRAWRGAILAGELHTRQSVGSVPWPMLSDVGSSNRMRGYYEGRYRDKNVVDAQVELRQHIWHRNGLVVWLGAAEVFPNYGSLRFRRILPNAGIGYRWQFKKGVNVRLDYGFSRNGTGFIFNINEAF
;
A
#
# COMPACT_ATOMS: atom_id res chain seq x y z
N LEU A 1 10.87 -22.37 20.26
CA LEU A 1 9.77 -21.62 19.62
C LEU A 1 8.82 -22.51 18.82
N LYS A 2 9.19 -23.76 18.49
CA LYS A 2 8.34 -24.68 17.72
C LYS A 2 7.15 -25.26 18.50
N ASP A 3 7.25 -25.38 19.81
CA ASP A 3 6.30 -26.17 20.60
C ASP A 3 5.06 -25.39 21.10
N HIS A 4 5.06 -24.05 21.07
CA HIS A 4 3.94 -23.23 21.56
C HIS A 4 3.12 -22.54 20.46
N ALA A 5 3.62 -22.53 19.24
CA ALA A 5 2.96 -21.84 18.13
C ALA A 5 1.57 -22.41 17.76
N PRO A 6 1.32 -23.74 17.78
CA PRO A 6 -0.01 -24.28 17.48
C PRO A 6 -1.08 -23.84 18.50
N ALA A 7 -0.73 -23.72 19.76
CA ALA A 7 -1.66 -23.27 20.80
C ALA A 7 -2.02 -21.80 20.65
N LEU A 8 -1.04 -20.95 20.30
CA LEU A 8 -1.23 -19.52 20.05
C LEU A 8 -2.06 -19.25 18.79
N LEU A 9 -2.00 -20.12 17.80
CA LEU A 9 -2.72 -20.01 16.53
C LEU A 9 -4.08 -20.73 16.55
N GLY A 10 -4.55 -21.21 17.72
CA GLY A 10 -5.81 -21.93 17.83
C GLY A 10 -5.85 -23.23 17.04
N GLY A 11 -4.73 -23.96 16.98
CA GLY A 11 -4.60 -25.21 16.24
C GLY A 11 -4.44 -25.08 14.73
N ARG A 12 -4.28 -23.88 14.20
CA ARG A 12 -4.05 -23.67 12.75
C ARG A 12 -2.62 -24.04 12.36
N PRO A 13 -2.40 -24.55 11.13
CA PRO A 13 -1.06 -24.91 10.69
C PRO A 13 -0.14 -23.69 10.62
N LEU A 14 1.10 -23.86 11.04
CA LEU A 14 2.15 -22.82 10.96
C LEU A 14 2.56 -22.52 9.50
N THR A 15 2.43 -23.51 8.64
CA THR A 15 2.78 -23.41 7.21
C THR A 15 1.51 -23.34 6.40
N VAL A 16 1.38 -22.26 5.63
CA VAL A 16 0.32 -22.09 4.65
C VAL A 16 0.96 -22.17 3.28
N SER A 17 0.52 -23.14 2.48
CA SER A 17 0.83 -23.19 1.06
C SER A 17 -0.28 -22.50 0.29
N ASP A 18 0.09 -21.52 -0.55
CA ASP A 18 -0.85 -20.76 -1.33
C ASP A 18 -0.42 -20.75 -2.79
N VAL A 19 -1.27 -21.29 -3.66
CA VAL A 19 -1.08 -21.34 -5.11
C VAL A 19 -2.27 -20.65 -5.76
N SER A 20 -1.99 -19.61 -6.53
CA SER A 20 -3.02 -18.82 -7.20
C SER A 20 -2.87 -18.85 -8.71
N VAL A 21 -3.98 -18.66 -9.38
CA VAL A 21 -4.05 -18.34 -10.80
C VAL A 21 -4.75 -16.99 -10.94
N GLY A 22 -4.24 -16.11 -11.79
CA GLY A 22 -4.82 -14.78 -11.89
C GLY A 22 -4.57 -14.10 -13.21
N VAL A 23 -5.23 -12.97 -13.37
CA VAL A 23 -5.11 -12.05 -14.50
C VAL A 23 -4.76 -10.68 -13.97
N SER A 24 -3.79 -10.05 -14.60
CA SER A 24 -3.34 -8.68 -14.30
C SER A 24 -3.58 -7.79 -15.51
N TYR A 25 -4.10 -6.59 -15.25
CA TYR A 25 -4.24 -5.52 -16.22
C TYR A 25 -3.46 -4.30 -15.73
N THR A 26 -2.62 -3.74 -16.59
CA THR A 26 -1.85 -2.54 -16.29
C THR A 26 -2.03 -1.49 -17.39
N PHE A 27 -2.39 -0.27 -16.99
CA PHE A 27 -2.43 0.91 -17.85
C PHE A 27 -1.50 1.98 -17.27
N ASP A 28 -0.46 2.36 -18.00
CA ASP A 28 0.56 3.29 -17.55
C ASP A 28 0.83 4.37 -18.61
N THR A 29 0.53 5.62 -18.27
CA THR A 29 0.81 6.81 -19.09
C THR A 29 1.76 7.79 -18.40
N ARG A 30 2.44 7.34 -17.35
CA ARG A 30 3.40 8.17 -16.61
C ARG A 30 4.57 8.58 -17.51
N ASP A 31 5.01 9.81 -17.35
CA ASP A 31 6.17 10.34 -18.07
C ASP A 31 7.49 9.69 -17.59
N PHE A 32 7.54 9.23 -16.35
CA PHE A 32 8.67 8.49 -15.78
C PHE A 32 8.22 7.56 -14.67
N MET A 33 8.58 6.28 -14.74
CA MET A 33 8.05 5.25 -13.82
C MET A 33 8.46 5.47 -12.35
N LEU A 34 9.71 5.90 -12.12
CA LEU A 34 10.29 5.98 -10.78
C LEU A 34 10.05 7.33 -10.08
N ASN A 35 9.67 8.36 -10.84
CA ASN A 35 9.42 9.71 -10.35
C ASN A 35 8.49 10.45 -11.31
N ALA A 36 7.25 10.01 -11.35
CA ALA A 36 6.25 10.56 -12.25
C ALA A 36 5.92 12.02 -11.92
N SER A 37 5.83 12.87 -12.95
CA SER A 37 5.38 14.24 -12.83
C SER A 37 4.01 14.49 -13.46
N ARG A 38 3.56 13.61 -14.33
CA ARG A 38 2.25 13.63 -15.00
C ARG A 38 1.87 12.23 -15.46
N GLY A 39 0.57 12.02 -15.65
CA GLY A 39 0.02 10.79 -16.18
C GLY A 39 -0.80 10.02 -15.16
N TRP A 40 -1.14 8.80 -15.55
CA TRP A 40 -1.95 7.87 -14.80
C TRP A 40 -1.26 6.52 -14.74
N PHE A 41 -1.43 5.86 -13.64
CA PHE A 41 -1.11 4.45 -13.46
C PHE A 41 -2.34 3.74 -12.91
N VAL A 42 -2.76 2.67 -13.57
CA VAL A 42 -3.85 1.80 -13.10
C VAL A 42 -3.35 0.37 -13.19
N GLN A 43 -3.45 -0.33 -12.09
CA GLN A 43 -3.21 -1.77 -12.02
C GLN A 43 -4.41 -2.45 -11.38
N ALA A 44 -4.89 -3.50 -12.04
CA ALA A 44 -5.99 -4.33 -11.54
C ALA A 44 -5.59 -5.80 -11.64
N ASP A 45 -5.62 -6.48 -10.51
CA ASP A 45 -5.26 -7.88 -10.38
C ASP A 45 -6.46 -8.66 -9.85
N LEU A 46 -6.76 -9.79 -10.47
CA LEU A 46 -7.77 -10.74 -10.01
C LEU A 46 -7.11 -12.10 -9.85
N THR A 47 -7.22 -12.69 -8.67
CA THR A 47 -6.63 -13.99 -8.37
C THR A 47 -7.64 -14.94 -7.77
N ALA A 48 -7.50 -16.21 -8.11
CA ALA A 48 -8.27 -17.32 -7.57
C ALA A 48 -7.31 -18.33 -6.93
N ASN A 49 -7.64 -18.77 -5.74
CA ASN A 49 -6.88 -19.73 -4.94
C ASN A 49 -7.77 -20.96 -4.65
N PRO A 50 -8.03 -21.82 -5.66
CA PRO A 50 -8.90 -22.98 -5.46
C PRO A 50 -8.15 -24.13 -4.79
N THR A 51 -8.87 -24.99 -4.05
CA THR A 51 -8.32 -26.14 -3.35
C THR A 51 -7.72 -27.20 -4.28
N PHE A 52 -8.18 -27.33 -5.52
CA PHE A 52 -7.63 -28.29 -6.47
C PHE A 52 -6.16 -27.99 -6.89
N LEU A 53 -5.66 -26.78 -6.62
CA LEU A 53 -4.24 -26.43 -6.79
C LEU A 53 -3.38 -26.77 -5.58
N GLY A 54 -3.92 -27.43 -4.57
CA GLY A 54 -3.21 -27.81 -3.36
C GLY A 54 -3.36 -26.83 -2.19
N ASN A 55 -4.27 -25.87 -2.31
CA ASN A 55 -4.60 -24.94 -1.24
C ASN A 55 -5.46 -25.61 -0.17
N ASN A 56 -5.29 -25.18 1.10
CA ASN A 56 -6.14 -25.61 2.19
C ASN A 56 -7.54 -24.99 2.12
N ASP A 57 -7.62 -23.77 1.62
CA ASP A 57 -8.84 -22.97 1.56
C ASP A 57 -9.06 -22.42 0.15
N THR A 58 -10.34 -22.22 -0.22
CA THR A 58 -10.70 -21.53 -1.47
C THR A 58 -11.06 -20.09 -1.18
N TYR A 59 -10.41 -19.17 -1.89
CA TYR A 59 -10.76 -17.76 -1.86
C TYR A 59 -10.40 -17.07 -3.20
N TRP A 60 -10.97 -15.89 -3.39
CA TRP A 60 -10.71 -14.99 -4.51
C TRP A 60 -10.23 -13.67 -3.96
N SER A 61 -9.29 -13.01 -4.63
CA SER A 61 -8.93 -11.66 -4.31
C SER A 61 -8.84 -10.80 -5.57
N GLY A 62 -9.29 -9.54 -5.41
CA GLY A 62 -9.13 -8.49 -6.39
C GLY A 62 -8.36 -7.34 -5.77
N GLU A 63 -7.38 -6.82 -6.48
CA GLU A 63 -6.60 -5.65 -6.08
C GLU A 63 -6.68 -4.59 -7.17
N LEU A 64 -6.90 -3.34 -6.77
CA LEU A 64 -6.94 -2.20 -7.67
C LEU A 64 -6.07 -1.09 -7.10
N GLN A 65 -5.13 -0.61 -7.89
CA GLN A 65 -4.32 0.56 -7.62
C GLN A 65 -4.54 1.58 -8.73
N VAL A 66 -4.84 2.80 -8.36
CA VAL A 66 -4.98 3.93 -9.27
C VAL A 66 -4.15 5.09 -8.76
N ALA A 67 -3.19 5.55 -9.55
CA ALA A 67 -2.39 6.72 -9.21
C ALA A 67 -2.45 7.77 -10.32
N THR A 68 -2.44 9.03 -9.94
CA THR A 68 -2.44 10.17 -10.86
C THR A 68 -1.44 11.23 -10.43
N TYR A 69 -0.85 11.89 -11.42
CA TYR A 69 0.21 12.86 -11.22
C TYR A 69 -0.08 14.10 -12.06
N ARG A 70 0.04 15.27 -11.44
CA ARG A 70 -0.14 16.56 -12.12
C ARG A 70 0.87 17.59 -11.64
N ARG A 71 1.45 18.33 -12.55
CA ARG A 71 2.23 19.52 -12.20
C ARG A 71 1.26 20.61 -11.73
N ALA A 72 1.42 21.03 -10.47
CA ALA A 72 0.56 22.04 -9.85
C ALA A 72 1.07 23.45 -10.15
N TRP A 73 2.36 23.70 -9.86
CA TRP A 73 3.07 24.96 -10.18
C TRP A 73 4.56 24.67 -10.42
N ARG A 74 5.37 25.71 -10.56
CA ARG A 74 6.79 25.53 -10.86
C ARG A 74 7.51 24.73 -9.77
N GLY A 75 8.02 23.56 -10.15
CA GLY A 75 8.72 22.63 -9.27
C GLY A 75 7.82 21.80 -8.35
N ALA A 76 6.48 21.94 -8.47
CA ALA A 76 5.53 21.20 -7.65
C ALA A 76 4.77 20.14 -8.45
N ILE A 77 4.64 18.96 -7.87
CA ILE A 77 3.86 17.85 -8.38
C ILE A 77 2.84 17.46 -7.30
N LEU A 78 1.57 17.42 -7.69
CA LEU A 78 0.51 16.82 -6.90
C LEU A 78 0.30 15.39 -7.39
N ALA A 79 0.48 14.42 -6.50
CA ALA A 79 0.27 13.01 -6.75
C ALA A 79 -0.84 12.49 -5.85
N GLY A 80 -1.71 11.65 -6.39
CA GLY A 80 -2.79 11.00 -5.66
C GLY A 80 -2.81 9.52 -5.96
N GLU A 81 -3.08 8.69 -4.95
CA GLU A 81 -3.22 7.25 -5.08
C GLU A 81 -4.46 6.78 -4.34
N LEU A 82 -5.17 5.86 -4.95
CA LEU A 82 -6.21 5.04 -4.35
C LEU A 82 -5.82 3.58 -4.52
N HIS A 83 -5.87 2.84 -3.44
CA HIS A 83 -5.63 1.40 -3.45
C HIS A 83 -6.74 0.68 -2.70
N THR A 84 -7.12 -0.48 -3.19
CA THR A 84 -8.03 -1.38 -2.50
C THR A 84 -7.69 -2.83 -2.81
N ARG A 85 -7.75 -3.69 -1.81
CA ARG A 85 -7.71 -5.14 -1.98
C ARG A 85 -8.92 -5.75 -1.30
N GLN A 86 -9.63 -6.58 -2.04
CA GLN A 86 -10.87 -7.21 -1.65
C GLN A 86 -10.73 -8.72 -1.76
N SER A 87 -11.13 -9.44 -0.71
CA SER A 87 -11.02 -10.89 -0.69
C SER A 87 -12.33 -11.53 -0.23
N VAL A 88 -12.75 -12.59 -0.94
CA VAL A 88 -13.98 -13.34 -0.69
C VAL A 88 -13.66 -14.83 -0.49
N GLY A 89 -14.28 -15.45 0.48
CA GLY A 89 -14.05 -16.84 0.84
C GLY A 89 -13.27 -17.00 2.15
N SER A 90 -12.63 -18.16 2.31
CA SER A 90 -11.84 -18.50 3.51
C SER A 90 -10.39 -18.07 3.32
N VAL A 91 -10.10 -16.79 3.61
CA VAL A 91 -8.73 -16.25 3.44
C VAL A 91 -7.85 -16.69 4.61
N PRO A 92 -6.71 -17.36 4.37
CA PRO A 92 -5.74 -17.65 5.42
C PRO A 92 -5.21 -16.38 6.06
N TRP A 93 -4.94 -16.41 7.36
CA TRP A 93 -4.55 -15.21 8.09
C TRP A 93 -3.28 -14.51 7.54
N PRO A 94 -2.25 -15.19 7.02
CA PRO A 94 -1.10 -14.52 6.43
C PRO A 94 -1.41 -13.77 5.13
N MET A 95 -2.52 -14.14 4.46
CA MET A 95 -2.97 -13.56 3.18
C MET A 95 -3.99 -12.44 3.37
N LEU A 96 -4.37 -12.11 4.61
CA LEU A 96 -5.22 -10.98 4.91
C LEU A 96 -4.56 -9.67 4.50
N SER A 97 -5.39 -8.74 4.02
CA SER A 97 -4.96 -7.38 3.69
C SER A 97 -4.56 -6.63 4.96
N ASP A 98 -3.55 -5.78 4.87
CA ASP A 98 -3.07 -4.99 5.99
C ASP A 98 -2.82 -3.53 5.63
N VAL A 99 -2.60 -2.71 6.65
CA VAL A 99 -2.30 -1.28 6.55
C VAL A 99 -0.88 -1.03 7.03
N GLY A 100 -0.15 -0.22 6.28
CA GLY A 100 1.21 0.21 6.59
C GLY A 100 2.25 -0.47 5.70
N SER A 101 3.00 0.35 5.00
CA SER A 101 4.15 -0.09 4.22
C SER A 101 5.13 1.07 4.06
N SER A 102 6.25 0.82 3.39
CA SER A 102 7.17 1.89 3.02
C SER A 102 6.59 2.88 2.00
N ASN A 103 5.53 2.54 1.31
CA ASN A 103 4.95 3.33 0.22
C ASN A 103 3.56 3.89 0.57
N ARG A 104 2.71 3.11 1.21
CA ARG A 104 1.35 3.48 1.58
C ARG A 104 1.19 3.52 3.09
N MET A 105 0.41 4.48 3.59
CA MET A 105 0.11 4.63 5.01
C MET A 105 1.37 4.60 5.90
N ARG A 106 2.38 5.33 5.47
CA ARG A 106 3.71 5.42 6.11
C ARG A 106 3.61 5.90 7.56
N GLY A 107 4.24 5.17 8.48
CA GLY A 107 4.17 5.42 9.92
C GLY A 107 3.26 4.44 10.66
N TYR A 108 2.43 3.66 9.95
CA TYR A 108 1.78 2.48 10.53
C TYR A 108 2.74 1.29 10.51
N TYR A 109 2.71 0.53 11.60
CA TYR A 109 3.42 -0.75 11.66
C TYR A 109 2.67 -1.78 10.81
N GLU A 110 3.36 -2.37 9.84
CA GLU A 110 2.81 -3.36 8.92
C GLU A 110 2.23 -4.56 9.68
N GLY A 111 1.03 -4.99 9.28
CA GLY A 111 0.33 -6.10 9.91
C GLY A 111 -0.40 -5.78 11.22
N ARG A 112 -0.30 -4.55 11.76
CA ARG A 112 -1.05 -4.16 12.98
C ARG A 112 -2.56 -4.09 12.76
N TYR A 113 -2.96 -3.58 11.62
CA TYR A 113 -4.37 -3.50 11.20
C TYR A 113 -4.55 -4.43 10.02
N ARG A 114 -5.28 -5.50 10.22
CA ARG A 114 -5.40 -6.57 9.26
C ARG A 114 -6.82 -7.10 9.20
N ASP A 115 -7.35 -7.25 7.97
CA ASP A 115 -8.66 -7.82 7.72
C ASP A 115 -8.73 -8.39 6.28
N LYS A 116 -9.87 -8.96 5.89
CA LYS A 116 -10.08 -9.50 4.54
C LYS A 116 -9.93 -8.43 3.45
N ASN A 117 -10.37 -7.21 3.75
CA ASN A 117 -10.42 -6.12 2.79
C ASN A 117 -9.70 -4.90 3.34
N VAL A 118 -9.10 -4.14 2.46
CA VAL A 118 -8.50 -2.84 2.73
C VAL A 118 -8.89 -1.84 1.65
N VAL A 119 -9.08 -0.61 2.05
CA VAL A 119 -9.09 0.55 1.16
C VAL A 119 -8.20 1.61 1.77
N ASP A 120 -7.34 2.19 0.97
CA ASP A 120 -6.50 3.31 1.36
C ASP A 120 -6.37 4.32 0.23
N ALA A 121 -6.23 5.57 0.62
CA ALA A 121 -5.99 6.67 -0.31
C ALA A 121 -4.96 7.64 0.28
N GLN A 122 -4.12 8.20 -0.57
CA GLN A 122 -3.14 9.20 -0.16
C GLN A 122 -2.96 10.27 -1.24
N VAL A 123 -2.60 11.46 -0.79
CA VAL A 123 -2.25 12.59 -1.64
C VAL A 123 -0.92 13.14 -1.19
N GLU A 124 -0.02 13.37 -2.12
CA GLU A 124 1.31 13.94 -1.90
C GLU A 124 1.49 15.24 -2.67
N LEU A 125 2.07 16.22 -2.01
CA LEU A 125 2.64 17.40 -2.66
C LEU A 125 4.16 17.27 -2.62
N ARG A 126 4.76 17.12 -3.79
CA ARG A 126 6.21 17.02 -4.00
C ARG A 126 6.71 18.35 -4.51
N GLN A 127 7.56 19.05 -3.77
CA GLN A 127 8.12 20.35 -4.14
C GLN A 127 9.63 20.26 -4.33
N HIS A 128 10.10 20.54 -5.51
CA HIS A 128 11.52 20.79 -5.77
C HIS A 128 11.92 22.13 -5.15
N ILE A 129 12.94 22.14 -4.31
CA ILE A 129 13.37 23.35 -3.58
C ILE A 129 14.59 23.97 -4.25
N TRP A 130 15.69 23.22 -4.35
CA TRP A 130 16.96 23.77 -4.82
C TRP A 130 17.90 22.66 -5.31
N HIS A 131 18.52 22.84 -6.48
CA HIS A 131 19.44 21.87 -7.12
C HIS A 131 18.84 20.46 -7.21
N ARG A 132 19.25 19.58 -6.30
CA ARG A 132 18.84 18.18 -6.23
C ARG A 132 17.93 17.89 -5.04
N ASN A 133 17.49 18.95 -4.35
CA ASN A 133 16.76 18.82 -3.10
C ASN A 133 15.27 19.11 -3.30
N GLY A 134 14.44 18.29 -2.70
CA GLY A 134 13.01 18.44 -2.68
C GLY A 134 12.42 18.08 -1.32
N LEU A 135 11.22 18.57 -1.08
CA LEU A 135 10.40 18.23 0.08
C LEU A 135 9.08 17.61 -0.38
N VAL A 136 8.56 16.73 0.43
CA VAL A 136 7.26 16.09 0.23
C VAL A 136 6.46 16.24 1.51
N VAL A 137 5.17 16.53 1.36
CA VAL A 137 4.18 16.41 2.42
C VAL A 137 3.05 15.54 1.91
N TRP A 138 2.47 14.72 2.78
CA TRP A 138 1.35 13.87 2.39
C TRP A 138 0.31 13.77 3.49
N LEU A 139 -0.88 13.44 3.05
CA LEU A 139 -2.01 13.03 3.85
C LEU A 139 -2.58 11.74 3.27
N GLY A 140 -3.03 10.86 4.12
CA GLY A 140 -3.65 9.61 3.73
C GLY A 140 -4.68 9.14 4.74
N ALA A 141 -5.49 8.20 4.30
CA ALA A 141 -6.50 7.54 5.12
C ALA A 141 -6.67 6.10 4.66
N ALA A 142 -6.87 5.19 5.59
CA ALA A 142 -7.17 3.79 5.30
C ALA A 142 -8.24 3.23 6.21
N GLU A 143 -8.88 2.15 5.78
CA GLU A 143 -9.73 1.31 6.61
C GLU A 143 -9.56 -0.15 6.20
N VAL A 144 -9.55 -1.06 7.19
CA VAL A 144 -9.66 -2.50 6.99
C VAL A 144 -11.02 -2.97 7.50
N PHE A 145 -11.65 -3.91 6.78
CA PHE A 145 -12.99 -4.37 7.11
C PHE A 145 -13.25 -5.81 6.65
N PRO A 146 -14.10 -6.58 7.38
CA PRO A 146 -14.39 -7.97 7.03
C PRO A 146 -15.36 -8.09 5.83
N ASN A 147 -16.27 -7.12 5.66
CA ASN A 147 -17.23 -7.05 4.54
C ASN A 147 -17.71 -5.61 4.33
N TYR A 148 -18.28 -5.32 3.17
CA TYR A 148 -18.71 -3.96 2.78
C TYR A 148 -19.72 -3.33 3.75
N GLY A 149 -20.62 -4.11 4.35
CA GLY A 149 -21.58 -3.63 5.34
C GLY A 149 -20.94 -3.18 6.66
N SER A 150 -19.67 -3.46 6.86
CA SER A 150 -18.90 -3.11 8.06
C SER A 150 -18.04 -1.86 7.90
N LEU A 151 -17.99 -1.25 6.72
CA LEU A 151 -17.33 0.03 6.46
C LEU A 151 -17.92 1.11 7.37
N ARG A 152 -17.08 1.75 8.18
CA ARG A 152 -17.51 2.80 9.12
C ARG A 152 -16.47 3.90 9.17
N PHE A 153 -16.85 5.12 8.79
CA PHE A 153 -15.98 6.30 8.86
C PHE A 153 -15.33 6.56 10.23
N ARG A 154 -15.88 5.98 11.30
CA ARG A 154 -15.29 6.06 12.66
C ARG A 154 -14.02 5.22 12.84
N ARG A 155 -13.73 4.28 11.94
CA ARG A 155 -12.57 3.39 11.99
C ARG A 155 -11.44 3.82 11.05
N ILE A 156 -11.60 4.95 10.37
CA ILE A 156 -10.59 5.49 9.49
C ILE A 156 -9.28 5.67 10.25
N LEU A 157 -8.22 5.21 9.64
CA LEU A 157 -6.84 5.32 10.08
C LEU A 157 -6.19 6.49 9.33
N PRO A 158 -6.08 7.68 9.93
CA PRO A 158 -5.46 8.83 9.29
C PRO A 158 -3.95 8.68 9.25
N ASN A 159 -3.33 9.21 8.23
CA ASN A 159 -1.89 9.26 8.03
C ASN A 159 -1.48 10.64 7.53
N ALA A 160 -0.34 11.13 7.99
CA ALA A 160 0.29 12.34 7.48
C ALA A 160 1.80 12.21 7.61
N GLY A 161 2.54 13.04 6.90
CA GLY A 161 3.98 13.07 7.08
C GLY A 161 4.70 14.08 6.22
N ILE A 162 6.00 14.13 6.45
CA ILE A 162 6.93 14.96 5.71
C ILE A 162 8.08 14.11 5.21
N GLY A 163 8.62 14.42 4.05
CA GLY A 163 9.73 13.70 3.47
C GLY A 163 10.73 14.63 2.79
N TYR A 164 11.98 14.21 2.82
CA TYR A 164 13.06 14.84 2.07
C TYR A 164 13.42 13.99 0.86
N ARG A 165 13.73 14.64 -0.25
CA ARG A 165 14.16 14.04 -1.50
C ARG A 165 15.50 14.58 -1.92
N TRP A 166 16.41 13.67 -2.19
CA TRP A 166 17.68 14.02 -2.82
C TRP A 166 17.81 13.28 -4.15
N GLN A 167 17.87 14.05 -5.23
CA GLN A 167 18.00 13.48 -6.57
C GLN A 167 19.45 13.01 -6.80
N PHE A 168 19.67 11.73 -6.62
CA PHE A 168 20.96 11.09 -6.85
C PHE A 168 21.32 11.11 -8.35
N LYS A 169 20.37 10.74 -9.21
CA LYS A 169 20.46 10.72 -10.67
C LYS A 169 19.14 11.24 -11.24
N LYS A 170 19.15 11.71 -12.49
CA LYS A 170 17.93 12.16 -13.17
C LYS A 170 16.82 11.10 -13.08
N GLY A 171 15.72 11.44 -12.43
CA GLY A 171 14.58 10.57 -12.23
C GLY A 171 14.71 9.56 -11.08
N VAL A 172 15.82 9.55 -10.35
CA VAL A 172 16.04 8.65 -9.20
C VAL A 172 16.30 9.49 -7.95
N ASN A 173 15.41 9.37 -6.99
CA ASN A 173 15.48 10.09 -5.72
C ASN A 173 15.85 9.13 -4.57
N VAL A 174 16.70 9.61 -3.67
CA VAL A 174 16.83 9.06 -2.32
C VAL A 174 15.74 9.70 -1.48
N ARG A 175 14.99 8.91 -0.75
CA ARG A 175 13.82 9.29 0.01
C ARG A 175 14.05 9.07 1.50
N LEU A 176 13.79 10.11 2.28
CA LEU A 176 13.74 10.06 3.73
C LEU A 176 12.35 10.56 4.15
N ASP A 177 11.54 9.70 4.70
CA ASP A 177 10.17 10.02 5.11
C ASP A 177 10.00 9.85 6.61
N TYR A 178 9.27 10.76 7.22
CA TYR A 178 8.81 10.66 8.59
C TYR A 178 7.28 10.74 8.63
N GLY A 179 6.67 9.58 8.88
CA GLY A 179 5.23 9.41 8.87
C GLY A 179 4.63 9.44 10.28
N PHE A 180 3.49 10.10 10.40
CA PHE A 180 2.67 10.16 11.59
C PHE A 180 1.41 9.33 11.38
N SER A 181 1.11 8.48 12.33
CA SER A 181 -0.09 7.66 12.36
C SER A 181 -0.84 7.82 13.67
N ARG A 182 -2.05 7.31 13.75
CA ARG A 182 -2.86 7.36 14.98
C ARG A 182 -2.15 6.78 16.21
N ASN A 183 -1.25 5.81 16.02
CA ASN A 183 -0.67 5.03 17.11
C ASN A 183 0.86 5.05 17.13
N GLY A 184 1.47 5.99 16.45
CA GLY A 184 2.93 6.11 16.44
C GLY A 184 3.45 6.87 15.22
N THR A 185 4.75 6.81 15.07
CA THR A 185 5.48 7.42 13.96
C THR A 185 6.40 6.39 13.33
N GLY A 186 6.80 6.61 12.09
CA GLY A 186 7.75 5.76 11.38
C GLY A 186 8.73 6.57 10.56
N PHE A 187 9.99 6.17 10.61
CA PHE A 187 11.03 6.69 9.73
C PHE A 187 11.28 5.68 8.61
N ILE A 188 11.31 6.16 7.37
CA ILE A 188 11.51 5.34 6.19
C ILE A 188 12.65 5.92 5.36
N PHE A 189 13.62 5.08 5.06
CA PHE A 189 14.65 5.33 4.07
C PHE A 189 14.40 4.43 2.86
N ASN A 190 14.33 5.01 1.68
CA ASN A 190 14.10 4.23 0.46
C ASN A 190 14.66 4.99 -0.76
N ILE A 191 14.64 4.33 -1.91
CA ILE A 191 15.01 4.90 -3.21
C ILE A 191 13.73 5.01 -4.05
N ASN A 192 13.62 6.05 -4.87
CA ASN A 192 12.48 6.46 -5.68
C ASN A 192 11.32 7.05 -4.87
N GLU A 193 10.22 7.41 -5.56
CA GLU A 193 9.03 7.93 -4.91
C GLU A 193 8.17 6.81 -4.32
N ALA A 194 7.19 7.19 -3.51
CA ALA A 194 6.32 6.23 -2.84
C ALA A 194 5.39 5.50 -3.82
N PHE A 195 4.93 6.21 -4.86
CA PHE A 195 4.05 5.70 -5.91
C PHE A 195 4.17 6.57 -7.16
#